data_eda89ebb41f8a3f3c3600a188f36d777
#
_entry.id   eda89ebb41f8a3f3c3600a188f36d777
#
_cell.length_a   1.000
_cell.length_b   1.000
_cell.length_c   1.000
_cell.angle_alpha   90.00
_cell.angle_beta   90.00
_cell.angle_gamma   90.00
#
_symmetry.space_group_name_H-M   'P 1'
#
loop_
_entity.id
_entity.type
_entity.pdbx_description
1 polymer ?
#
loop_
_entity_poly.entity_id
_entity_poly.type
_entity_poly.pdbx_seq_one_letter_code
_entity_poly.pdbx_strand_id
1 'polypeptide(L)'
;EKIGSTGSGTGPANSDRAMRVLKLAKDFDSLSSLVVDVPLEINSAISANENVLIEGTQGTFLSLWHGTYPFVTSKDVTASGICADVGIGPTKVDEVIVVFKSYVTRVGTGPLDKELSLEDAEKKGWSEFGTVTGRQRRAADFDFDLARRAIMLNGATQISITKLDVLFSECEGKTSYDELSEDAKAFVKNIEDELNTPVTIIGTGPGVYDVVDRRN
;
A
#
# COMPACT_ATOMS: atom_id res chain seq x y z
N GLU A 1 16.63 10.55 -16.30
CA GLU A 1 16.45 9.21 -15.72
C GLU A 1 15.27 8.49 -16.40
N LYS A 2 15.53 7.33 -17.01
CA LYS A 2 14.49 6.60 -17.78
C LYS A 2 13.35 6.05 -16.91
N ILE A 3 13.57 5.79 -15.62
CA ILE A 3 12.62 5.08 -14.73
C ILE A 3 12.01 6.01 -13.68
N GLY A 4 12.60 7.17 -13.41
CA GLY A 4 12.12 8.08 -12.37
C GLY A 4 12.33 7.56 -10.93
N SER A 5 13.40 6.79 -10.69
CA SER A 5 13.76 6.26 -9.37
C SER A 5 13.80 7.34 -8.28
N THR A 6 13.45 6.97 -7.04
CA THR A 6 13.59 7.83 -5.86
C THR A 6 15.03 7.97 -5.38
N GLY A 7 15.95 7.11 -5.85
CA GLY A 7 17.36 7.15 -5.46
C GLY A 7 17.64 6.66 -4.03
N SER A 8 16.69 6.00 -3.38
CA SER A 8 16.81 5.53 -1.98
C SER A 8 17.68 4.27 -1.78
N GLY A 9 18.32 3.78 -2.83
CA GLY A 9 19.27 2.65 -2.74
C GLY A 9 18.65 1.25 -2.79
N THR A 10 17.33 1.13 -2.90
CA THR A 10 16.64 -0.19 -2.92
C THR A 10 17.12 -1.07 -4.07
N GLY A 11 17.30 -0.50 -5.27
CA GLY A 11 17.78 -1.24 -6.45
C GLY A 11 19.18 -1.84 -6.25
N PRO A 12 20.21 -1.04 -5.97
CA PRO A 12 21.56 -1.54 -5.65
C PRO A 12 21.56 -2.59 -4.54
N ALA A 13 20.85 -2.34 -3.43
CA ALA A 13 20.82 -3.28 -2.30
C ALA A 13 20.25 -4.66 -2.70
N ASN A 14 19.15 -4.70 -3.47
CA ASN A 14 18.58 -5.97 -3.95
C ASN A 14 19.52 -6.66 -4.96
N SER A 15 20.18 -5.88 -5.84
CA SER A 15 21.20 -6.41 -6.77
C SER A 15 22.36 -7.04 -5.99
N ASP A 16 22.94 -6.32 -5.04
CA ASP A 16 24.06 -6.80 -4.23
C ASP A 16 23.67 -8.03 -3.41
N ARG A 17 22.42 -8.08 -2.91
CA ARG A 17 21.93 -9.27 -2.21
C ARG A 17 21.85 -10.48 -3.15
N ALA A 18 21.32 -10.30 -4.36
CA ALA A 18 21.26 -11.36 -5.37
C ALA A 18 22.66 -11.84 -5.78
N MET A 19 23.61 -10.91 -5.90
CA MET A 19 25.02 -11.19 -6.17
C MET A 19 25.79 -11.72 -4.96
N ARG A 20 25.18 -11.72 -3.75
CA ARG A 20 25.76 -12.20 -2.49
C ARG A 20 26.95 -11.39 -1.97
N VAL A 21 26.97 -10.11 -2.28
CA VAL A 21 28.01 -9.15 -1.85
C VAL A 21 27.49 -8.07 -0.89
N LEU A 22 26.17 -8.05 -0.64
CA LEU A 22 25.54 -7.09 0.27
C LEU A 22 26.02 -7.33 1.72
N LYS A 23 26.44 -6.25 2.40
CA LYS A 23 26.61 -6.25 3.85
C LYS A 23 25.24 -6.26 4.54
N LEU A 24 25.03 -7.19 5.45
CA LEU A 24 23.81 -7.33 6.24
C LEU A 24 23.93 -6.58 7.57
N ALA A 25 22.81 -6.32 8.24
CA ALA A 25 22.80 -5.65 9.54
C ALA A 25 23.73 -6.32 10.58
N LYS A 26 23.81 -7.65 10.57
CA LYS A 26 24.70 -8.43 11.43
C LYS A 26 26.20 -8.18 11.21
N ASP A 27 26.56 -7.60 10.05
CA ASP A 27 27.95 -7.31 9.69
C ASP A 27 28.41 -5.92 10.19
N PHE A 28 27.53 -5.23 10.96
CA PHE A 28 27.81 -3.93 11.56
C PHE A 28 27.70 -4.02 13.08
N ASP A 29 28.80 -3.80 13.80
CA ASP A 29 28.86 -3.86 15.27
C ASP A 29 27.81 -2.98 15.95
N SER A 30 27.54 -1.79 15.39
CA SER A 30 26.54 -0.86 15.91
C SER A 30 25.08 -1.35 15.81
N LEU A 31 24.81 -2.37 14.99
CA LEU A 31 23.50 -2.96 14.79
C LEU A 31 23.36 -4.36 15.42
N SER A 32 24.46 -4.97 15.83
CA SER A 32 24.49 -6.37 16.26
C SER A 32 23.50 -6.69 17.39
N SER A 33 23.29 -5.76 18.34
CA SER A 33 22.34 -5.91 19.44
C SER A 33 20.87 -5.84 19.02
N LEU A 34 20.58 -5.39 17.80
CA LEU A 34 19.23 -5.28 17.25
C LEU A 34 18.89 -6.43 16.30
N VAL A 35 19.86 -7.28 15.99
CA VAL A 35 19.67 -8.40 15.05
C VAL A 35 19.10 -9.59 15.78
N VAL A 36 17.94 -10.06 15.32
CA VAL A 36 17.26 -11.26 15.81
C VAL A 36 16.94 -12.20 14.66
N ASP A 37 16.57 -13.44 14.96
CA ASP A 37 15.96 -14.35 13.99
C ASP A 37 14.49 -13.96 13.80
N VAL A 38 14.22 -13.05 12.87
CA VAL A 38 12.88 -12.54 12.61
C VAL A 38 11.86 -13.64 12.29
N PRO A 39 12.15 -14.66 11.45
CA PRO A 39 11.26 -15.79 11.26
C PRO A 39 10.90 -16.51 12.57
N LEU A 40 11.88 -16.74 13.43
CA LEU A 40 11.64 -17.41 14.71
C LEU A 40 10.75 -16.57 15.63
N GLU A 41 11.04 -15.27 15.77
CA GLU A 41 10.25 -14.35 16.61
C GLU A 41 8.79 -14.28 16.14
N ILE A 42 8.55 -14.05 14.85
CA ILE A 42 7.19 -13.94 14.31
C ILE A 42 6.42 -15.26 14.45
N ASN A 43 7.02 -16.40 14.10
CA ASN A 43 6.35 -17.68 14.22
C ASN A 43 6.09 -18.09 15.68
N SER A 44 6.95 -17.66 16.61
CA SER A 44 6.74 -17.85 18.06
C SER A 44 5.54 -17.03 18.56
N ALA A 45 5.45 -15.75 18.17
CA ALA A 45 4.32 -14.89 18.50
C ALA A 45 2.99 -15.45 17.96
N ILE A 46 2.96 -15.88 16.68
CA ILE A 46 1.78 -16.54 16.09
C ILE A 46 1.42 -17.81 16.88
N SER A 47 2.39 -18.62 17.28
CA SER A 47 2.14 -19.87 18.03
C SER A 47 1.65 -19.59 19.46
N ALA A 48 1.96 -18.41 19.99
CA ALA A 48 1.45 -17.93 21.28
C ALA A 48 0.06 -17.24 21.15
N ASN A 49 -0.57 -17.27 19.98
CA ASN A 49 -1.82 -16.55 19.64
C ASN A 49 -1.73 -15.03 19.85
N GLU A 50 -0.58 -14.45 19.63
CA GLU A 50 -0.43 -13.01 19.60
C GLU A 50 -0.89 -12.44 18.22
N ASN A 51 -1.42 -11.22 18.24
CA ASN A 51 -1.76 -10.51 17.02
C ASN A 51 -0.48 -9.96 16.37
N VAL A 52 -0.18 -10.39 15.15
CA VAL A 52 0.98 -9.95 14.37
C VAL A 52 0.50 -9.16 13.17
N LEU A 53 0.89 -7.89 13.09
CA LEU A 53 0.64 -7.04 11.93
C LEU A 53 1.92 -6.92 11.10
N ILE A 54 1.81 -7.25 9.81
CA ILE A 54 2.90 -7.08 8.85
C ILE A 54 2.51 -5.99 7.87
N GLU A 55 3.25 -4.89 7.89
CA GLU A 55 3.03 -3.77 6.99
C GLU A 55 3.95 -3.88 5.78
N GLY A 56 3.33 -3.94 4.59
CA GLY A 56 4.02 -3.83 3.33
C GLY A 56 4.22 -2.38 2.89
N THR A 57 4.99 -2.20 1.84
CA THR A 57 5.31 -0.87 1.30
C THR A 57 5.10 -0.78 -0.20
N GLN A 58 5.18 0.42 -0.76
CA GLN A 58 5.03 0.79 -2.17
C GLN A 58 3.61 0.57 -2.71
N GLY A 59 3.35 -0.54 -3.36
CA GLY A 59 2.05 -0.88 -3.93
C GLY A 59 2.18 -1.93 -5.02
N THR A 60 1.12 -2.71 -5.23
CA THR A 60 1.09 -3.91 -6.08
C THR A 60 1.70 -3.69 -7.48
N PHE A 61 1.38 -2.57 -8.14
CA PHE A 61 1.88 -2.27 -9.50
C PHE A 61 3.31 -1.74 -9.55
N LEU A 62 3.95 -1.61 -8.39
CA LEU A 62 5.40 -1.39 -8.27
C LEU A 62 6.17 -2.69 -7.99
N SER A 63 5.49 -3.84 -7.86
CA SER A 63 6.16 -5.15 -7.76
C SER A 63 7.05 -5.41 -8.96
N LEU A 64 8.25 -5.93 -8.70
CA LEU A 64 9.21 -6.29 -9.75
C LEU A 64 8.64 -7.33 -10.72
N TRP A 65 7.81 -8.26 -10.23
CA TRP A 65 7.28 -9.38 -10.99
C TRP A 65 5.89 -9.13 -11.58
N HIS A 66 5.05 -8.39 -10.85
CA HIS A 66 3.63 -8.23 -11.17
C HIS A 66 3.25 -6.79 -11.54
N GLY A 67 4.20 -5.86 -11.41
CA GLY A 67 4.00 -4.46 -11.68
C GLY A 67 4.19 -4.08 -13.14
N THR A 68 4.20 -2.76 -13.39
CA THR A 68 4.32 -2.15 -14.72
C THR A 68 5.79 -2.03 -15.15
N TYR A 69 6.48 -3.16 -15.30
CA TYR A 69 7.87 -3.18 -15.73
C TYR A 69 8.12 -2.35 -16.99
N PRO A 70 9.20 -1.53 -17.08
CA PRO A 70 10.30 -1.40 -16.12
C PRO A 70 10.08 -0.36 -14.98
N PHE A 71 8.90 0.22 -14.87
CA PHE A 71 8.56 1.27 -13.90
C PHE A 71 8.11 0.66 -12.57
N VAL A 72 8.98 -0.11 -11.96
CA VAL A 72 8.74 -0.90 -10.75
C VAL A 72 9.84 -0.67 -9.72
N THR A 73 9.61 -1.12 -8.48
CA THR A 73 10.68 -1.26 -7.48
C THR A 73 11.51 -2.53 -7.74
N SER A 74 12.52 -2.76 -6.95
CA SER A 74 13.49 -3.84 -7.17
C SER A 74 13.20 -5.14 -6.42
N LYS A 75 11.98 -5.27 -5.88
CA LYS A 75 11.53 -6.47 -5.17
C LYS A 75 10.04 -6.73 -5.39
N ASP A 76 9.57 -7.90 -5.02
CA ASP A 76 8.14 -8.14 -4.92
C ASP A 76 7.57 -7.43 -3.68
N VAL A 77 6.40 -6.79 -3.85
CA VAL A 77 5.70 -6.06 -2.80
C VAL A 77 4.24 -6.52 -2.67
N THR A 78 3.94 -7.69 -3.20
CA THR A 78 2.67 -8.39 -2.94
C THR A 78 2.67 -9.03 -1.55
N ALA A 79 1.50 -9.39 -1.04
CA ALA A 79 1.37 -10.08 0.25
C ALA A 79 2.26 -11.33 0.33
N SER A 80 2.30 -12.13 -0.75
CA SER A 80 3.17 -13.31 -0.83
C SER A 80 4.66 -12.97 -0.74
N GLY A 81 5.10 -11.90 -1.42
CA GLY A 81 6.47 -11.43 -1.34
C GLY A 81 6.84 -10.94 0.06
N ILE A 82 5.93 -10.25 0.72
CA ILE A 82 6.11 -9.76 2.10
C ILE A 82 6.20 -10.93 3.09
N CYS A 83 5.36 -11.95 2.94
CA CYS A 83 5.46 -13.19 3.73
C CYS A 83 6.85 -13.85 3.59
N ALA A 84 7.37 -13.91 2.37
CA ALA A 84 8.72 -14.45 2.11
C ALA A 84 9.83 -13.59 2.75
N ASP A 85 9.67 -12.26 2.77
CA ASP A 85 10.66 -11.34 3.38
C ASP A 85 10.80 -11.58 4.89
N VAL A 86 9.70 -11.83 5.58
CA VAL A 86 9.67 -11.99 7.05
C VAL A 86 9.73 -13.45 7.49
N GLY A 87 9.65 -14.40 6.56
CA GLY A 87 9.83 -15.83 6.83
C GLY A 87 8.62 -16.51 7.47
N ILE A 88 7.40 -16.13 7.06
CA ILE A 88 6.18 -16.85 7.46
C ILE A 88 5.61 -17.67 6.32
N GLY A 89 5.04 -18.83 6.65
CA GLY A 89 4.31 -19.66 5.70
C GLY A 89 2.95 -19.03 5.35
N PRO A 90 2.50 -19.11 4.06
CA PRO A 90 1.26 -18.46 3.62
C PRO A 90 0.02 -18.95 4.37
N THR A 91 0.03 -20.16 4.91
CA THR A 91 -1.08 -20.75 5.69
C THR A 91 -1.18 -20.17 7.13
N LYS A 92 -0.29 -19.27 7.50
CA LYS A 92 -0.30 -18.58 8.80
C LYS A 92 -0.89 -17.17 8.72
N VAL A 93 -1.29 -16.77 7.52
CA VAL A 93 -1.92 -15.46 7.29
C VAL A 93 -3.44 -15.65 7.37
N ASP A 94 -4.06 -14.98 8.34
CA ASP A 94 -5.51 -15.02 8.52
C ASP A 94 -6.19 -13.98 7.62
N GLU A 95 -5.61 -12.77 7.53
CA GLU A 95 -6.21 -11.65 6.83
C GLU A 95 -5.18 -10.92 5.95
N VAL A 96 -5.63 -10.51 4.77
CA VAL A 96 -4.87 -9.63 3.87
C VAL A 96 -5.69 -8.39 3.59
N ILE A 97 -5.25 -7.25 4.11
CA ILE A 97 -5.89 -5.95 3.88
C ILE A 97 -5.15 -5.23 2.76
N VAL A 98 -5.82 -5.04 1.62
CA VAL A 98 -5.27 -4.19 0.56
C VAL A 98 -5.72 -2.74 0.80
N VAL A 99 -4.76 -1.84 0.82
CA VAL A 99 -5.01 -0.42 1.05
C VAL A 99 -5.08 0.31 -0.29
N PHE A 100 -6.23 0.92 -0.58
CA PHE A 100 -6.42 1.82 -1.71
C PHE A 100 -6.56 3.26 -1.23
N LYS A 101 -6.18 4.19 -2.09
CA LYS A 101 -6.68 5.56 -1.99
C LYS A 101 -7.99 5.68 -2.75
N SER A 102 -8.83 6.63 -2.38
CA SER A 102 -10.08 6.93 -3.09
C SER A 102 -9.87 7.40 -4.54
N TYR A 103 -8.62 7.71 -4.93
CA TYR A 103 -8.17 8.03 -6.29
C TYR A 103 -6.75 7.50 -6.50
N VAL A 104 -6.33 7.31 -7.75
CA VAL A 104 -5.00 6.77 -8.04
C VAL A 104 -3.97 7.88 -8.10
N THR A 105 -2.77 7.64 -7.53
CA THR A 105 -1.62 8.53 -7.75
C THR A 105 -0.37 7.75 -8.11
N ARG A 106 0.49 8.37 -8.91
CA ARG A 106 1.76 7.78 -9.31
C ARG A 106 2.91 8.81 -9.27
N VAL A 107 4.03 8.42 -8.67
CA VAL A 107 5.28 9.19 -8.71
C VAL A 107 6.09 8.76 -9.93
N GLY A 108 6.65 9.72 -10.66
CA GLY A 108 7.54 9.46 -11.79
C GLY A 108 6.83 8.97 -13.04
N THR A 109 7.58 8.29 -13.89
CA THR A 109 7.15 7.79 -15.20
C THR A 109 6.42 6.45 -15.08
N GLY A 110 5.91 5.95 -16.20
CA GLY A 110 5.15 4.72 -16.30
C GLY A 110 3.67 4.96 -16.58
N PRO A 111 2.91 3.91 -16.91
CA PRO A 111 1.52 4.04 -17.31
C PRO A 111 0.64 4.52 -16.14
N LEU A 112 -0.28 5.41 -16.47
CA LEU A 112 -1.37 5.83 -15.62
C LEU A 112 -2.55 6.13 -16.56
N ASP A 113 -3.50 5.22 -16.62
CA ASP A 113 -4.66 5.36 -17.48
C ASP A 113 -5.58 6.47 -16.95
N LYS A 114 -6.24 7.18 -17.87
CA LYS A 114 -7.13 8.30 -17.57
C LYS A 114 -6.49 9.37 -16.68
N GLU A 115 -5.19 9.59 -16.87
CA GLU A 115 -4.43 10.61 -16.12
C GLU A 115 -5.07 11.98 -16.30
N LEU A 116 -5.27 12.68 -15.20
CA LEU A 116 -5.74 14.05 -15.17
C LEU A 116 -4.62 15.03 -15.55
N SER A 117 -5.00 16.16 -16.13
CA SER A 117 -4.07 17.29 -16.21
C SER A 117 -3.68 17.76 -14.80
N LEU A 118 -2.51 18.39 -14.67
CA LEU A 118 -2.10 18.95 -13.37
C LEU A 118 -3.11 19.97 -12.86
N GLU A 119 -3.69 20.77 -13.76
CA GLU A 119 -4.71 21.76 -13.43
C GLU A 119 -6.01 21.11 -12.90
N ASP A 120 -6.46 20.01 -13.52
CA ASP A 120 -7.67 19.31 -13.09
C ASP A 120 -7.44 18.57 -11.78
N ALA A 121 -6.25 17.99 -11.59
CA ALA A 121 -5.87 17.36 -10.31
C ALA A 121 -5.83 18.41 -9.17
N GLU A 122 -5.33 19.62 -9.44
CA GLU A 122 -5.30 20.72 -8.48
C GLU A 122 -6.71 21.19 -8.13
N LYS A 123 -7.58 21.38 -9.13
CA LYS A 123 -9.00 21.75 -8.91
C LYS A 123 -9.75 20.72 -8.04
N LYS A 124 -9.40 19.44 -8.16
CA LYS A 124 -9.97 18.36 -7.34
C LYS A 124 -9.31 18.24 -5.95
N GLY A 125 -8.28 19.01 -5.63
CA GLY A 125 -7.50 18.87 -4.40
C GLY A 125 -6.60 17.62 -4.35
N TRP A 126 -6.30 17.01 -5.50
CA TRP A 126 -5.51 15.78 -5.62
C TRP A 126 -4.02 16.02 -5.87
N SER A 127 -3.57 17.26 -5.71
CA SER A 127 -2.15 17.60 -5.80
C SER A 127 -1.40 17.04 -4.61
N GLU A 128 -0.60 16.00 -4.85
CA GLU A 128 0.26 15.40 -3.85
C GLU A 128 1.73 15.48 -4.28
N PHE A 129 2.61 15.49 -3.29
CA PHE A 129 4.07 15.50 -3.52
C PHE A 129 4.71 14.30 -2.83
N GLY A 130 5.73 13.73 -3.46
CA GLY A 130 6.51 12.67 -2.85
C GLY A 130 7.32 13.21 -1.67
N THR A 131 7.18 12.61 -0.49
CA THR A 131 7.84 13.06 0.74
C THR A 131 9.38 13.12 0.60
N VAL A 132 9.97 12.14 -0.08
CA VAL A 132 11.43 12.05 -0.25
C VAL A 132 11.92 12.89 -1.43
N THR A 133 11.17 12.92 -2.52
CA THR A 133 11.65 13.51 -3.79
C THR A 133 11.11 14.91 -4.06
N GLY A 134 10.07 15.35 -3.33
CA GLY A 134 9.36 16.61 -3.60
C GLY A 134 8.65 16.64 -4.97
N ARG A 135 8.67 15.54 -5.74
CA ARG A 135 8.04 15.50 -7.07
C ARG A 135 6.53 15.45 -6.92
N GLN A 136 5.85 16.25 -7.74
CA GLN A 136 4.39 16.18 -7.84
C GLN A 136 3.97 14.80 -8.34
N ARG A 137 2.93 14.24 -7.74
CA ARG A 137 2.32 12.99 -8.16
C ARG A 137 1.33 13.25 -9.28
N ARG A 138 1.32 12.40 -10.27
CA ARG A 138 0.30 12.31 -11.30
C ARG A 138 -0.93 11.66 -10.67
N ALA A 139 -2.13 12.05 -11.09
CA ALA A 139 -3.38 11.56 -10.50
C ALA A 139 -4.37 11.10 -11.58
N ALA A 140 -5.22 10.13 -11.21
CA ALA A 140 -6.33 9.62 -12.00
C ALA A 140 -7.49 9.24 -11.08
N ASP A 141 -8.69 9.11 -11.63
CA ASP A 141 -9.84 8.58 -10.88
C ASP A 141 -9.57 7.14 -10.41
N PHE A 142 -10.39 6.64 -9.47
CA PHE A 142 -10.27 5.26 -8.97
C PHE A 142 -10.41 4.27 -10.15
N ASP A 143 -9.47 3.34 -10.25
CA ASP A 143 -9.39 2.37 -11.33
C ASP A 143 -9.77 0.97 -10.84
N PHE A 144 -10.96 0.52 -11.23
CA PHE A 144 -11.50 -0.77 -10.83
C PHE A 144 -10.75 -1.95 -11.44
N ASP A 145 -10.18 -1.83 -12.63
CA ASP A 145 -9.44 -2.93 -13.27
C ASP A 145 -8.10 -3.16 -12.56
N LEU A 146 -7.41 -2.07 -12.22
CA LEU A 146 -6.23 -2.15 -11.35
C LEU A 146 -6.59 -2.71 -9.97
N ALA A 147 -7.70 -2.26 -9.39
CA ALA A 147 -8.13 -2.73 -8.08
C ALA A 147 -8.46 -4.23 -8.07
N ARG A 148 -9.23 -4.74 -9.04
CA ARG A 148 -9.50 -6.18 -9.21
C ARG A 148 -8.22 -6.99 -9.33
N ARG A 149 -7.27 -6.51 -10.12
CA ARG A 149 -5.99 -7.17 -10.28
C ARG A 149 -5.17 -7.17 -8.98
N ALA A 150 -5.18 -6.07 -8.21
CA ALA A 150 -4.50 -6.00 -6.92
C ALA A 150 -5.12 -6.95 -5.89
N ILE A 151 -6.45 -7.01 -5.80
CA ILE A 151 -7.19 -7.98 -4.96
C ILE A 151 -6.76 -9.42 -5.30
N MET A 152 -6.80 -9.78 -6.58
CA MET A 152 -6.42 -11.11 -7.05
C MET A 152 -4.98 -11.48 -6.71
N LEU A 153 -4.01 -10.58 -6.98
CA LEU A 153 -2.59 -10.85 -6.77
C LEU A 153 -2.21 -10.99 -5.29
N ASN A 154 -2.92 -10.30 -4.42
CA ASN A 154 -2.66 -10.33 -2.99
C ASN A 154 -3.54 -11.33 -2.23
N GLY A 155 -4.58 -11.89 -2.85
CA GLY A 155 -5.57 -12.70 -2.15
C GLY A 155 -6.26 -11.92 -1.04
N ALA A 156 -6.62 -10.65 -1.33
CA ALA A 156 -7.17 -9.76 -0.32
C ALA A 156 -8.48 -10.29 0.27
N THR A 157 -8.57 -10.28 1.59
CA THR A 157 -9.78 -10.63 2.35
C THR A 157 -10.58 -9.39 2.73
N GLN A 158 -9.90 -8.24 2.79
CA GLN A 158 -10.48 -6.96 3.17
C GLN A 158 -9.83 -5.81 2.38
N ILE A 159 -10.56 -4.71 2.30
CA ILE A 159 -10.09 -3.44 1.71
C ILE A 159 -10.05 -2.36 2.79
N SER A 160 -9.00 -1.56 2.77
CA SER A 160 -8.95 -0.26 3.43
C SER A 160 -8.97 0.84 2.38
N ILE A 161 -9.83 1.85 2.55
CA ILE A 161 -9.85 3.06 1.70
C ILE A 161 -9.28 4.21 2.50
N THR A 162 -8.34 4.95 1.93
CA THR A 162 -7.81 6.19 2.49
C THR A 162 -8.17 7.39 1.62
N LYS A 163 -8.06 8.60 2.19
CA LYS A 163 -8.36 9.84 1.45
C LYS A 163 -9.83 10.00 1.06
N LEU A 164 -10.76 9.42 1.81
CA LEU A 164 -12.19 9.62 1.56
C LEU A 164 -12.59 11.09 1.74
N ASP A 165 -12.01 11.76 2.73
CA ASP A 165 -12.11 13.19 3.01
C ASP A 165 -11.73 14.10 1.83
N VAL A 166 -10.82 13.66 0.98
CA VAL A 166 -10.40 14.41 -0.20
C VAL A 166 -11.43 14.35 -1.33
N LEU A 167 -12.16 13.23 -1.44
CA LEU A 167 -13.28 13.11 -2.39
C LEU A 167 -14.57 13.75 -1.85
N PHE A 168 -14.81 13.58 -0.55
CA PHE A 168 -16.04 13.96 0.17
C PHE A 168 -15.63 14.74 1.41
N SER A 169 -15.40 16.05 1.26
CA SER A 169 -14.86 16.91 2.32
C SER A 169 -15.73 16.95 3.58
N GLU A 170 -17.04 16.72 3.45
CA GLU A 170 -17.97 16.60 4.56
C GLU A 170 -17.74 15.37 5.44
N CYS A 171 -16.95 14.42 4.95
CA CYS A 171 -16.57 13.22 5.72
C CYS A 171 -15.31 13.42 6.57
N GLU A 172 -14.65 14.60 6.50
CA GLU A 172 -13.44 14.86 7.26
C GLU A 172 -13.65 14.65 8.77
N GLY A 173 -12.76 13.84 9.37
CA GLY A 173 -12.76 13.54 10.80
C GLY A 173 -13.92 12.67 11.31
N LYS A 174 -14.76 12.12 10.42
CA LYS A 174 -15.84 11.21 10.84
C LYS A 174 -15.26 9.87 11.30
N THR A 175 -15.85 9.32 12.36
CA THR A 175 -15.40 8.06 12.98
C THR A 175 -16.46 6.96 12.96
N SER A 176 -17.68 7.26 12.49
CA SER A 176 -18.76 6.31 12.30
C SER A 176 -19.20 6.26 10.84
N TYR A 177 -19.52 5.06 10.34
CA TYR A 177 -20.02 4.87 8.98
C TYR A 177 -21.34 5.61 8.74
N ASP A 178 -22.19 5.66 9.77
CA ASP A 178 -23.50 6.35 9.68
C ASP A 178 -23.38 7.86 9.47
N GLU A 179 -22.26 8.47 9.91
CA GLU A 179 -21.98 9.89 9.75
C GLU A 179 -21.45 10.28 8.37
N LEU A 180 -21.06 9.30 7.55
CA LEU A 180 -20.60 9.56 6.18
C LEU A 180 -21.77 10.05 5.33
N SER A 181 -21.47 10.90 4.35
CA SER A 181 -22.47 11.35 3.37
C SER A 181 -23.00 10.18 2.54
N GLU A 182 -24.20 10.32 1.99
CA GLU A 182 -24.80 9.29 1.14
C GLU A 182 -23.95 9.01 -0.12
N ASP A 183 -23.33 10.05 -0.69
CA ASP A 183 -22.43 9.90 -1.83
C ASP A 183 -21.15 9.11 -1.45
N ALA A 184 -20.58 9.36 -0.27
CA ALA A 184 -19.44 8.61 0.23
C ALA A 184 -19.80 7.15 0.51
N LYS A 185 -20.96 6.88 1.11
CA LYS A 185 -21.49 5.53 1.32
C LYS A 185 -21.73 4.81 0.00
N ALA A 186 -22.29 5.49 -0.99
CA ALA A 186 -22.51 4.93 -2.32
C ALA A 186 -21.18 4.59 -3.01
N PHE A 187 -20.16 5.44 -2.88
CA PHE A 187 -18.82 5.18 -3.40
C PHE A 187 -18.19 3.93 -2.75
N VAL A 188 -18.24 3.82 -1.43
CA VAL A 188 -17.73 2.66 -0.68
C VAL A 188 -18.47 1.40 -1.10
N LYS A 189 -19.81 1.46 -1.17
CA LYS A 189 -20.64 0.33 -1.59
C LYS A 189 -20.31 -0.12 -3.02
N ASN A 190 -20.12 0.83 -3.94
CA ASN A 190 -19.76 0.51 -5.31
C ASN A 190 -18.41 -0.23 -5.39
N ILE A 191 -17.44 0.14 -4.54
CA ILE A 191 -16.16 -0.58 -4.44
C ILE A 191 -16.39 -2.01 -3.95
N GLU A 192 -17.20 -2.20 -2.90
CA GLU A 192 -17.51 -3.53 -2.37
C GLU A 192 -18.20 -4.41 -3.42
N ASP A 193 -19.19 -3.86 -4.12
CA ASP A 193 -19.97 -4.59 -5.13
C ASP A 193 -19.11 -4.97 -6.35
N GLU A 194 -18.29 -4.03 -6.85
CA GLU A 194 -17.42 -4.24 -8.02
C GLU A 194 -16.23 -5.17 -7.75
N LEU A 195 -15.71 -5.15 -6.52
CA LEU A 195 -14.53 -5.93 -6.14
C LEU A 195 -14.87 -7.22 -5.37
N ASN A 196 -16.14 -7.41 -5.01
CA ASN A 196 -16.62 -8.55 -4.20
C ASN A 196 -15.74 -8.77 -2.95
N THR A 197 -15.33 -7.68 -2.30
CA THR A 197 -14.45 -7.70 -1.13
C THR A 197 -14.87 -6.57 -0.18
N PRO A 198 -15.07 -6.84 1.13
CA PRO A 198 -15.58 -5.85 2.06
C PRO A 198 -14.58 -4.71 2.29
N VAL A 199 -15.07 -3.48 2.34
CA VAL A 199 -14.32 -2.31 2.81
C VAL A 199 -14.51 -2.19 4.32
N THR A 200 -13.50 -2.53 5.08
CA THR A 200 -13.60 -2.63 6.54
C THR A 200 -12.97 -1.45 7.28
N ILE A 201 -12.06 -0.73 6.63
CA ILE A 201 -11.39 0.43 7.22
C ILE A 201 -11.48 1.60 6.24
N ILE A 202 -11.90 2.77 6.73
CA ILE A 202 -12.05 3.97 5.89
C ILE A 202 -11.36 5.14 6.59
N GLY A 203 -10.29 5.65 5.99
CA GLY A 203 -9.60 6.86 6.46
C GLY A 203 -10.35 8.11 5.99
N THR A 204 -10.71 8.93 6.94
CA THR A 204 -11.51 10.16 6.78
C THR A 204 -10.73 11.43 7.07
N GLY A 205 -9.42 11.34 7.22
CA GLY A 205 -8.55 12.49 7.47
C GLY A 205 -7.10 12.07 7.72
N PRO A 206 -6.20 13.04 8.01
CA PRO A 206 -4.79 12.79 8.21
C PRO A 206 -4.44 12.29 9.63
N GLY A 207 -5.34 12.41 10.58
CA GLY A 207 -5.10 12.00 11.97
C GLY A 207 -5.24 10.48 12.15
N VAL A 208 -4.53 9.94 13.13
CA VAL A 208 -4.55 8.49 13.43
C VAL A 208 -5.93 8.00 13.87
N TYR A 209 -6.77 8.90 14.38
CA TYR A 209 -8.14 8.59 14.80
C TYR A 209 -9.20 8.98 13.78
N ASP A 210 -8.81 9.58 12.65
CA ASP A 210 -9.73 9.94 11.56
C ASP A 210 -10.02 8.69 10.72
N VAL A 211 -10.67 7.72 11.34
CA VAL A 211 -10.92 6.42 10.74
C VAL A 211 -12.29 5.85 11.16
N VAL A 212 -12.99 5.30 10.21
CA VAL A 212 -14.16 4.45 10.42
C VAL A 212 -13.71 3.00 10.36
N ASP A 213 -13.87 2.26 11.45
CA ASP A 213 -13.58 0.83 11.54
C ASP A 213 -14.90 0.04 11.51
N ARG A 214 -15.09 -0.81 10.51
CA ARG A 214 -16.29 -1.63 10.27
C ARG A 214 -16.04 -3.12 10.55
N ARG A 215 -14.94 -3.48 11.21
CA ARG A 215 -14.57 -4.87 11.49
C ARG A 215 -15.30 -5.50 12.68
N ASN A 216 -16.21 -4.79 13.32
CA ASN A 216 -16.99 -5.26 14.46
C ASN A 216 -18.35 -5.79 14.04
#